data_41797e2478ad5f3320756c225f87696b
#
_entry.id   41797e2478ad5f3320756c225f87696b
#
_cell.length_a   1.000
_cell.length_b   1.000
_cell.length_c   1.000
_cell.angle_alpha   90.00
_cell.angle_beta   90.00
_cell.angle_gamma   90.00
#
_symmetry.space_group_name_H-M   'P 1'
#
loop_
_entity.id
_entity.type
_entity.pdbx_description
1 polymer ?
#
loop_
_entity_poly.entity_id
_entity_poly.type
_entity_poly.pdbx_seq_one_letter_code
_entity_poly.pdbx_strand_id
1 'polypeptide(L)'
;MASESNNNIKILAFLCWKWGYGAGDMAGTIRAQYPATLRPVRINCTGRVTPSLMMRAIGKGADGVVVGAWYRGECDYETGNLVAERNVQYTKEILKTTGISPERVQMFHCSAAEGQKFQEEATRISELIKNLGNNPIKDSIKSNGPKVKKKN
;
A
#
# COMPACT_ATOMS: atom_id res chain seq x y z
N MET A 1 -11.42 14.84 -22.02
CA MET A 1 -12.27 14.60 -20.83
C MET A 1 -11.67 13.48 -20.03
N ALA A 2 -10.96 13.80 -18.97
CA ALA A 2 -10.51 12.78 -18.03
C ALA A 2 -11.76 12.31 -17.26
N SER A 3 -12.08 11.02 -17.37
CA SER A 3 -13.25 10.45 -16.72
C SER A 3 -13.12 10.59 -15.19
N GLU A 4 -14.16 11.08 -14.55
CA GLU A 4 -14.30 11.25 -13.09
C GLU A 4 -14.17 9.95 -12.27
N SER A 5 -13.91 8.81 -12.93
CA SER A 5 -13.75 7.50 -12.28
C SER A 5 -12.43 7.31 -11.52
N ASN A 6 -11.47 8.23 -11.67
CA ASN A 6 -10.11 8.05 -11.13
C ASN A 6 -9.90 8.66 -9.73
N ASN A 7 -10.91 9.30 -9.15
CA ASN A 7 -10.76 10.05 -7.90
C ASN A 7 -10.93 9.21 -6.61
N ASN A 8 -11.11 7.88 -6.72
CA ASN A 8 -11.37 7.03 -5.56
C ASN A 8 -10.36 5.88 -5.37
N ILE A 9 -9.15 6.08 -5.87
CA ILE A 9 -8.04 5.14 -5.65
C ILE A 9 -7.57 5.24 -4.20
N LYS A 10 -7.49 4.08 -3.53
CA LYS A 10 -7.04 3.95 -2.13
C LYS A 10 -5.92 2.94 -2.04
N ILE A 11 -4.76 3.42 -1.63
CA ILE A 11 -3.56 2.62 -1.45
C ILE A 11 -3.20 2.64 0.02
N LEU A 12 -3.14 1.47 0.68
CA LEU A 12 -2.67 1.36 2.04
C LEU A 12 -1.16 1.11 2.04
N ALA A 13 -0.40 1.97 2.69
CA ALA A 13 1.04 1.83 2.84
C ALA A 13 1.39 1.45 4.28
N PHE A 14 1.72 0.19 4.52
CA PHE A 14 2.24 -0.28 5.80
C PHE A 14 3.72 0.07 5.91
N LEU A 15 4.04 1.01 6.78
CA LEU A 15 5.37 1.60 6.90
C LEU A 15 5.98 1.25 8.26
N CYS A 16 7.20 0.73 8.24
CA CYS A 16 8.00 0.54 9.46
C CYS A 16 8.12 1.89 10.19
N TRP A 17 7.78 1.92 11.48
CA TRP A 17 7.66 3.15 12.25
C TRP A 17 8.92 4.03 12.22
N LYS A 18 10.09 3.41 12.33
CA LYS A 18 11.37 4.09 12.42
C LYS A 18 11.89 4.57 11.06
N TRP A 19 11.76 3.73 10.04
CA TRP A 19 12.38 3.95 8.74
C TRP A 19 11.38 4.37 7.66
N GLY A 20 10.46 3.50 7.28
CA GLY A 20 9.50 3.81 6.23
C GLY A 20 8.56 4.96 6.58
N TYR A 21 8.03 4.97 7.81
CA TYR A 21 7.19 6.06 8.29
C TYR A 21 8.02 7.31 8.57
N GLY A 22 9.25 7.14 9.10
CA GLY A 22 10.19 8.24 9.29
C GLY A 22 10.56 8.94 7.97
N ALA A 23 10.68 8.20 6.87
CA ALA A 23 10.87 8.80 5.54
C ALA A 23 9.64 9.62 5.10
N GLY A 24 8.43 9.17 5.43
CA GLY A 24 7.21 9.94 5.22
C GLY A 24 7.17 11.24 6.02
N ASP A 25 7.59 11.21 7.29
CA ASP A 25 7.76 12.41 8.13
C ASP A 25 8.80 13.36 7.55
N MET A 26 9.93 12.84 7.07
CA MET A 26 10.97 13.63 6.41
C MET A 26 10.43 14.26 5.12
N ALA A 27 9.65 13.53 4.32
CA ALA A 27 8.99 14.10 3.14
C ALA A 27 8.10 15.30 3.50
N GLY A 28 7.35 15.22 4.60
CA GLY A 28 6.58 16.34 5.13
C GLY A 28 7.46 17.51 5.54
N THR A 29 8.57 17.25 6.23
CA THR A 29 9.52 18.26 6.69
C THR A 29 10.13 19.06 5.53
N ILE A 30 10.53 18.39 4.46
CA ILE A 30 11.06 19.02 3.24
C ILE A 30 9.97 19.51 2.28
N ARG A 31 8.70 19.42 2.68
CA ARG A 31 7.53 19.80 1.89
C ARG A 31 7.41 19.08 0.54
N ALA A 32 7.94 17.86 0.44
CA ALA A 32 7.78 17.01 -0.72
C ALA A 32 6.32 16.54 -0.83
N GLN A 33 5.68 16.86 -1.93
CA GLN A 33 4.29 16.49 -2.16
C GLN A 33 4.20 15.09 -2.78
N TYR A 34 3.34 14.24 -2.24
CA TYR A 34 3.00 12.95 -2.84
C TYR A 34 1.48 12.75 -2.91
N PRO A 35 0.97 11.86 -3.78
CA PRO A 35 -0.46 11.72 -3.99
C PRO A 35 -1.23 11.30 -2.73
N ALA A 36 -2.34 11.97 -2.43
CA ALA A 36 -3.23 11.66 -1.31
C ALA A 36 -3.93 10.29 -1.44
N THR A 37 -3.80 9.62 -2.58
CA THR A 37 -4.25 8.24 -2.79
C THR A 37 -3.49 7.24 -1.92
N LEU A 38 -2.22 7.51 -1.60
CA LEU A 38 -1.41 6.71 -0.70
C LEU A 38 -1.67 7.13 0.75
N ARG A 39 -2.07 6.16 1.57
CA ARG A 39 -2.44 6.36 2.97
C ARG A 39 -1.47 5.62 3.87
N PRO A 40 -0.55 6.35 4.54
CA PRO A 40 0.45 5.74 5.41
C PRO A 40 -0.20 5.17 6.68
N VAL A 41 0.17 3.95 7.00
CA VAL A 41 -0.17 3.25 8.24
C VAL A 41 1.12 2.89 8.94
N ARG A 42 1.35 3.47 10.11
CA ARG A 42 2.52 3.17 10.93
C ARG A 42 2.40 1.81 11.59
N ILE A 43 3.40 0.98 11.43
CA ILE A 43 3.51 -0.32 12.09
C ILE A 43 4.89 -0.47 12.74
N ASN A 44 4.98 -1.29 13.79
CA ASN A 44 6.25 -1.46 14.51
C ASN A 44 7.31 -2.13 13.64
N CYS A 45 6.96 -3.18 12.92
CA CYS A 45 7.86 -3.92 12.04
C CYS A 45 7.12 -4.44 10.82
N THR A 46 7.71 -4.30 9.64
CA THR A 46 7.14 -4.81 8.38
C THR A 46 7.03 -6.34 8.33
N GLY A 47 7.81 -7.05 9.13
CA GLY A 47 7.68 -8.51 9.30
C GLY A 47 6.30 -8.95 9.83
N ARG A 48 5.52 -8.04 10.41
CA ARG A 48 4.14 -8.31 10.83
C ARG A 48 3.11 -8.14 9.71
N VAL A 49 3.51 -7.64 8.56
CA VAL A 49 2.62 -7.53 7.39
C VAL A 49 2.52 -8.90 6.72
N THR A 50 1.55 -9.67 7.16
CA THR A 50 1.31 -11.03 6.66
C THR A 50 0.55 -11.01 5.33
N PRO A 51 0.63 -12.10 4.53
CA PRO A 51 -0.20 -12.26 3.33
C PRO A 51 -1.70 -12.12 3.63
N SER A 52 -2.15 -12.65 4.76
CA SER A 52 -3.55 -12.54 5.21
C SER A 52 -3.96 -11.07 5.42
N LEU A 53 -3.09 -10.25 6.02
CA LEU A 53 -3.36 -8.82 6.21
C LEU A 53 -3.46 -8.08 4.86
N MET A 54 -2.54 -8.34 3.94
CA MET A 54 -2.54 -7.73 2.61
C MET A 54 -3.76 -8.17 1.79
N MET A 55 -4.07 -9.45 1.78
CA MET A 55 -5.26 -9.99 1.11
C MET A 55 -6.55 -9.44 1.70
N ARG A 56 -6.60 -9.27 3.02
CA ARG A 56 -7.75 -8.65 3.70
C ARG A 56 -7.94 -7.19 3.28
N ALA A 57 -6.86 -6.44 3.14
CA ALA A 57 -6.92 -5.06 2.66
C ALA A 57 -7.47 -4.99 1.23
N ILE A 58 -6.96 -5.82 0.32
CA ILE A 58 -7.46 -5.93 -1.06
C ILE A 58 -8.93 -6.37 -1.06
N GLY A 59 -9.29 -7.40 -0.28
CA GLY A 59 -10.66 -7.90 -0.16
C GLY A 59 -11.65 -6.88 0.40
N LYS A 60 -11.20 -5.91 1.18
CA LYS A 60 -12.01 -4.79 1.67
C LYS A 60 -12.05 -3.58 0.72
N GLY A 61 -11.47 -3.70 -0.47
CA GLY A 61 -11.57 -2.70 -1.52
C GLY A 61 -10.40 -1.73 -1.59
N ALA A 62 -9.26 -2.01 -0.96
CA ALA A 62 -8.04 -1.26 -1.27
C ALA A 62 -7.64 -1.55 -2.72
N ASP A 63 -7.24 -0.52 -3.45
CA ASP A 63 -6.79 -0.65 -4.85
C ASP A 63 -5.34 -1.10 -4.92
N GLY A 64 -4.57 -0.80 -3.90
CA GLY A 64 -3.20 -1.24 -3.75
C GLY A 64 -2.80 -1.36 -2.29
N VAL A 65 -1.77 -2.17 -2.04
CA VAL A 65 -1.09 -2.32 -0.75
C VAL A 65 0.40 -2.15 -0.96
N VAL A 66 1.02 -1.38 -0.10
CA VAL A 66 2.46 -1.08 -0.16
C VAL A 66 3.09 -1.42 1.18
N VAL A 67 4.29 -1.97 1.13
CA VAL A 67 5.11 -2.21 2.31
C VAL A 67 6.40 -1.39 2.20
N GLY A 68 6.59 -0.44 3.10
CA GLY A 68 7.79 0.38 3.16
C GLY A 68 8.70 -0.06 4.31
N ALA A 69 9.85 -0.62 3.98
CA ALA A 69 10.77 -1.24 4.91
C ALA A 69 12.16 -0.58 4.90
N TRP A 70 12.99 -0.95 5.87
CA TRP A 70 14.40 -0.65 5.90
C TRP A 70 15.18 -1.52 4.92
N TYR A 71 16.39 -1.11 4.59
CA TYR A 71 17.30 -1.85 3.72
C TYR A 71 17.65 -3.24 4.29
N ARG A 72 17.94 -4.18 3.41
CA ARG A 72 18.40 -5.52 3.78
C ARG A 72 19.66 -5.43 4.65
N GLY A 73 19.72 -6.22 5.70
CA GLY A 73 20.83 -6.23 6.66
C GLY A 73 20.82 -5.12 7.71
N GLU A 74 19.90 -4.16 7.61
CA GLU A 74 19.85 -2.97 8.47
C GLU A 74 18.60 -2.93 9.37
N CYS A 75 17.79 -3.99 9.37
CA CYS A 75 16.54 -4.03 10.13
C CYS A 75 16.79 -4.12 11.63
N ASP A 76 16.16 -3.27 12.44
CA ASP A 76 16.26 -3.32 13.91
C ASP A 76 15.81 -4.66 14.50
N TYR A 77 14.95 -5.40 13.80
CA TYR A 77 14.47 -6.74 14.13
C TYR A 77 15.16 -7.80 13.28
N GLU A 78 16.37 -7.54 12.85
CA GLU A 78 17.24 -8.41 12.05
C GLU A 78 16.65 -8.87 10.72
N THR A 79 15.59 -9.66 10.75
CA THR A 79 14.97 -10.30 9.57
C THR A 79 13.59 -9.78 9.20
N GLY A 80 13.06 -8.78 9.90
CA GLY A 80 11.69 -8.30 9.69
C GLY A 80 11.40 -7.86 8.26
N ASN A 81 12.32 -7.13 7.65
CA ASN A 81 12.22 -6.70 6.25
C ASN A 81 12.34 -7.86 5.24
N LEU A 82 13.14 -8.89 5.54
CA LEU A 82 13.24 -10.10 4.71
C LEU A 82 11.97 -10.94 4.78
N VAL A 83 11.38 -11.04 5.97
CA VAL A 83 10.05 -11.69 6.15
C VAL A 83 9.00 -10.93 5.36
N ALA A 84 9.01 -9.60 5.39
CA ALA A 84 8.09 -8.76 4.62
C ALA A 84 8.24 -8.99 3.11
N GLU A 85 9.45 -9.04 2.58
CA GLU A 85 9.70 -9.34 1.16
C GLU A 85 9.08 -10.69 0.75
N ARG A 86 9.33 -11.73 1.52
CA ARG A 86 8.78 -13.06 1.28
C ARG A 86 7.25 -13.04 1.33
N ASN A 87 6.67 -12.34 2.30
CA ASN A 87 5.22 -12.20 2.43
C ASN A 87 4.61 -11.44 1.25
N VAL A 88 5.28 -10.40 0.75
CA VAL A 88 4.86 -9.67 -0.45
C VAL A 88 4.88 -10.58 -1.68
N GLN A 89 5.95 -11.34 -1.91
CA GLN A 89 6.04 -12.28 -3.03
C GLN A 89 4.96 -13.35 -2.95
N TYR A 90 4.76 -13.93 -1.78
CA TYR A 90 3.72 -14.93 -1.57
C TYR A 90 2.31 -14.36 -1.82
N THR A 91 2.05 -13.13 -1.38
CA THR A 91 0.78 -12.44 -1.65
C THR A 91 0.57 -12.20 -3.15
N LYS A 92 1.61 -11.83 -3.88
CA LYS A 92 1.56 -11.69 -5.34
C LYS A 92 1.19 -13.00 -6.04
N GLU A 93 1.75 -14.12 -5.59
CA GLU A 93 1.41 -15.45 -6.13
C GLU A 93 -0.08 -15.80 -5.86
N ILE A 94 -0.57 -15.52 -4.65
CA ILE A 94 -2.00 -15.72 -4.34
C ILE A 94 -2.87 -14.84 -5.25
N LEU A 95 -2.53 -13.58 -5.46
CA LEU A 95 -3.30 -12.68 -6.33
C LEU A 95 -3.39 -13.20 -7.76
N LYS A 96 -2.32 -13.78 -8.31
CA LYS A 96 -2.32 -14.40 -9.64
C LYS A 96 -3.40 -15.46 -9.77
N THR A 97 -3.62 -16.26 -8.73
CA THR A 97 -4.65 -17.32 -8.74
C THR A 97 -6.07 -16.78 -8.66
N THR A 98 -6.26 -15.55 -8.18
CA THR A 98 -7.58 -14.93 -8.02
C THR A 98 -8.00 -14.08 -9.23
N GLY A 99 -7.13 -13.91 -10.22
CA GLY A 99 -7.38 -13.03 -11.36
C GLY A 99 -7.23 -11.53 -11.06
N ILE A 100 -6.76 -11.18 -9.86
CA ILE A 100 -6.43 -9.79 -9.48
C ILE A 100 -4.96 -9.53 -9.79
N SER A 101 -4.66 -8.38 -10.38
CA SER A 101 -3.27 -8.05 -10.73
C SER A 101 -2.35 -8.11 -9.50
N PRO A 102 -1.26 -8.90 -9.55
CA PRO A 102 -0.27 -8.96 -8.48
C PRO A 102 0.47 -7.63 -8.29
N GLU A 103 0.46 -6.75 -9.30
CA GLU A 103 1.07 -5.42 -9.22
C GLU A 103 0.36 -4.47 -8.25
N ARG A 104 -0.80 -4.87 -7.73
CA ARG A 104 -1.49 -4.13 -6.66
C ARG A 104 -0.79 -4.24 -5.31
N VAL A 105 0.15 -5.14 -5.15
CA VAL A 105 0.99 -5.26 -3.96
C VAL A 105 2.42 -4.88 -4.33
N GLN A 106 2.94 -3.84 -3.68
CA GLN A 106 4.25 -3.28 -3.94
C GLN A 106 5.07 -3.19 -2.65
N MET A 107 6.38 -3.12 -2.79
CA MET A 107 7.31 -2.91 -1.69
C MET A 107 8.43 -1.97 -2.11
N PHE A 108 8.89 -1.15 -1.19
CA PHE A 108 10.09 -0.34 -1.37
C PHE A 108 10.91 -0.28 -0.07
N HIS A 109 12.18 0.09 -0.21
CA HIS A 109 13.11 0.25 0.89
C HIS A 109 13.59 1.69 0.97
N CYS A 110 13.61 2.25 2.17
CA CYS A 110 14.11 3.59 2.42
C CYS A 110 14.62 3.75 3.85
N SER A 111 15.47 4.75 4.05
CA SER A 111 15.86 5.24 5.36
C SER A 111 14.97 6.41 5.81
N ALA A 112 14.99 6.72 7.10
CA ALA A 112 14.25 7.86 7.65
C ALA A 112 14.71 9.22 7.09
N ALA A 113 15.93 9.31 6.57
CA ALA A 113 16.49 10.52 5.96
C ALA A 113 16.09 10.71 4.48
N GLU A 114 15.50 9.69 3.86
CA GLU A 114 15.21 9.68 2.42
C GLU A 114 13.77 10.11 2.10
N GLY A 115 13.38 11.31 2.54
CA GLY A 115 12.05 11.87 2.28
C GLY A 115 11.75 12.06 0.79
N GLN A 116 12.74 12.44 -0.01
CA GLN A 116 12.58 12.56 -1.46
C GLN A 116 12.33 11.20 -2.11
N LYS A 117 13.09 10.18 -1.73
CA LYS A 117 12.88 8.81 -2.24
C LYS A 117 11.49 8.29 -1.88
N PHE A 118 11.01 8.57 -0.66
CA PHE A 118 9.65 8.26 -0.26
C PHE A 118 8.63 8.90 -1.19
N GLN A 119 8.79 10.17 -1.50
CA GLN A 119 7.92 10.92 -2.41
C GLN A 119 7.93 10.33 -3.83
N GLU A 120 9.10 9.98 -4.36
CA GLU A 120 9.27 9.36 -5.68
C GLU A 120 8.58 7.99 -5.74
N GLU A 121 8.80 7.13 -4.73
CA GLU A 121 8.16 5.81 -4.65
C GLU A 121 6.64 5.90 -4.47
N ALA A 122 6.17 6.81 -3.62
CA ALA A 122 4.74 7.04 -3.42
C ALA A 122 4.06 7.49 -4.72
N THR A 123 4.71 8.37 -5.47
CA THR A 123 4.21 8.85 -6.77
C THR A 123 4.20 7.74 -7.80
N ARG A 124 5.32 7.02 -7.95
CA ARG A 124 5.45 5.89 -8.88
C ARG A 124 4.38 4.82 -8.64
N ILE A 125 4.20 4.43 -7.39
CA ILE A 125 3.21 3.41 -7.02
C ILE A 125 1.79 3.91 -7.23
N SER A 126 1.51 5.17 -6.90
CA SER A 126 0.19 5.76 -7.13
C SER A 126 -0.18 5.78 -8.60
N GLU A 127 0.76 6.11 -9.48
CA GLU A 127 0.57 6.09 -10.95
C GLU A 127 0.36 4.66 -11.46
N LEU A 128 1.17 3.70 -10.98
CA LEU A 128 1.01 2.29 -11.33
C LEU A 128 -0.41 1.80 -10.99
N ILE A 129 -0.87 2.04 -9.77
CA ILE A 129 -2.20 1.60 -9.33
C ILE A 129 -3.32 2.34 -10.08
N LYS A 130 -3.16 3.63 -10.37
CA LYS A 130 -4.11 4.37 -11.21
C LYS A 130 -4.23 3.77 -12.62
N ASN A 131 -3.12 3.37 -13.22
CA ASN A 131 -3.10 2.73 -14.54
C ASN A 131 -3.77 1.35 -14.53
N LEU A 132 -3.68 0.62 -13.42
CA LEU A 132 -4.42 -0.64 -13.23
C LEU A 132 -5.93 -0.43 -13.01
N GLY A 133 -6.33 0.78 -12.67
CA GLY A 133 -7.72 1.13 -12.35
C GLY A 133 -8.19 0.61 -11.00
N ASN A 134 -9.48 0.73 -10.75
CA ASN A 134 -10.10 0.28 -9.50
C ASN A 134 -9.94 -1.23 -9.28
N ASN A 135 -9.85 -1.60 -8.01
CA ASN A 135 -9.88 -3.01 -7.63
C ASN A 135 -11.22 -3.64 -8.03
N PRO A 136 -11.22 -4.75 -8.81
CA PRO A 136 -12.45 -5.40 -9.27
C PRO A 136 -13.41 -5.82 -8.15
N ILE A 137 -12.90 -6.09 -6.95
CA ILE A 137 -13.72 -6.46 -5.78
C ILE A 137 -14.66 -5.32 -5.34
N LYS A 138 -14.33 -4.06 -5.63
CA LYS A 138 -15.17 -2.92 -5.24
C LYS A 138 -16.59 -3.01 -5.78
N ASP A 139 -16.76 -3.52 -6.99
CA ASP A 139 -18.08 -3.66 -7.60
C ASP A 139 -18.90 -4.74 -6.90
N SER A 140 -18.26 -5.84 -6.53
CA SER A 140 -18.90 -6.91 -5.74
C SER A 140 -19.28 -6.44 -4.33
N ILE A 141 -18.45 -5.60 -3.69
CA ILE A 141 -18.75 -5.03 -2.37
C ILE A 141 -19.95 -4.09 -2.44
N LYS A 142 -20.06 -3.26 -3.50
CA LYS A 142 -21.19 -2.35 -3.70
C LYS A 142 -22.50 -3.09 -3.92
N SER A 143 -22.47 -4.20 -4.64
CA SER A 143 -23.66 -5.01 -4.92
C SER A 143 -24.17 -5.78 -3.69
N ASN A 144 -23.28 -6.18 -2.80
CA ASN A 144 -23.57 -6.99 -1.60
C ASN A 144 -23.61 -6.20 -0.29
N GLY A 145 -23.39 -4.89 -0.34
CA GLY A 145 -23.45 -4.02 0.83
C GLY A 145 -24.86 -3.97 1.44
N PRO A 146 -25.00 -3.88 2.79
CA PRO A 146 -26.30 -3.73 3.42
C PRO A 146 -26.96 -2.45 2.88
N LYS A 147 -28.15 -2.61 2.29
CA LYS A 147 -28.99 -1.47 1.88
C LYS A 147 -29.40 -0.73 3.15
N VAL A 148 -28.68 0.33 3.50
CA VAL A 148 -29.10 1.24 4.58
C VAL A 148 -30.40 1.87 4.15
N LYS A 149 -31.51 1.40 4.69
CA LYS A 149 -32.81 2.06 4.54
C LYS A 149 -32.68 3.44 5.20
N LYS A 150 -32.67 4.49 4.40
CA LYS A 150 -32.89 5.85 4.91
C LYS A 150 -34.27 5.83 5.55
N LYS A 151 -34.34 5.93 6.87
CA LYS A 151 -35.58 6.26 7.59
C LYS A 151 -35.85 7.75 7.28
N ASN A 152 -36.95 7.98 6.62
CA ASN A 152 -37.55 9.31 6.52
C ASN A 152 -37.98 9.78 7.91
#